data_fbcf1fcc349fc5e77dbae5f6ee805f41
#
_entry.id   fbcf1fcc349fc5e77dbae5f6ee805f41
#
_cell.length_a   1.000
_cell.length_b   1.000
_cell.length_c   1.000
_cell.angle_alpha   90.00
_cell.angle_beta   90.00
_cell.angle_gamma   90.00
#
_symmetry.space_group_name_H-M   'P 1'
#
loop_
_entity.id
_entity.type
_entity.pdbx_description
1 polymer ?
#
loop_
_entity_poly.entity_id
_entity_poly.type
_entity_poly.pdbx_seq_one_letter_code
_entity_poly.pdbx_strand_id
1 'polypeptide(L)'
;MKEKAFTLVELIAVVAILALIALIVFPAINSLLKSSKDSAYESQKAIIIKAAKEYYLENTSALPDQTENATTSVKISDLLGQGYISEDNALDPRTNKPIVGEVIVTYKSNQYIYEFSDAETKSTIGQWFYTNSPDRAVLKAHQGIYKGQTVNNYAKFSGKNWRILRVNSDGTIKLVMSDVYTNSVWDTTNNSFDTSTINSTLKAFYNSLSAKSSVIESYFCTGVIGNECSERTKTNVGLLSTADYVDASNSSNCETNGIGCNTGNYLTALSGYTLNKTADGKIYYINNTLATTAKTTSLSVRPVVTVKKDAKVNGGNGTSGSPYIIG
;
A
#
# COMPACT_ATOMS: atom_id res chain seq x y z
N MET A 1 14.76 71.55 -46.28
CA MET A 1 15.56 70.57 -45.50
C MET A 1 15.63 69.29 -46.30
N LYS A 2 16.86 68.80 -46.67
CA LYS A 2 16.99 67.50 -47.37
C LYS A 2 16.84 66.39 -46.31
N GLU A 3 15.79 65.61 -46.37
CA GLU A 3 15.67 64.41 -45.58
C GLU A 3 16.74 63.41 -46.02
N LYS A 4 17.62 63.00 -45.12
CA LYS A 4 18.61 61.98 -45.37
C LYS A 4 17.89 60.62 -45.28
N ALA A 5 17.70 59.97 -46.40
CA ALA A 5 17.18 58.59 -46.42
C ALA A 5 18.25 57.64 -45.92
N PHE A 6 17.87 56.67 -45.08
CA PHE A 6 18.75 55.60 -44.61
C PHE A 6 19.27 54.75 -45.76
N THR A 7 20.56 54.44 -45.76
CA THR A 7 21.15 53.54 -46.74
C THR A 7 20.82 52.08 -46.41
N LEU A 8 20.72 51.22 -47.40
CA LEU A 8 20.50 49.77 -47.19
C LEU A 8 21.56 49.14 -46.24
N VAL A 9 22.81 49.63 -46.33
CA VAL A 9 23.94 49.14 -45.53
C VAL A 9 23.76 49.52 -44.06
N GLU A 10 23.29 50.73 -43.73
CA GLU A 10 22.99 51.15 -42.35
C GLU A 10 21.87 50.32 -41.76
N LEU A 11 20.85 49.99 -42.51
CA LEU A 11 19.76 49.14 -42.04
C LEU A 11 20.25 47.71 -41.73
N ILE A 12 21.07 47.12 -42.62
CA ILE A 12 21.64 45.78 -42.42
C ILE A 12 22.55 45.77 -41.20
N ALA A 13 23.38 46.80 -41.01
CA ALA A 13 24.26 46.90 -39.86
C ALA A 13 23.47 46.95 -38.53
N VAL A 14 22.41 47.73 -38.45
CA VAL A 14 21.55 47.81 -37.27
C VAL A 14 20.86 46.46 -36.98
N VAL A 15 20.31 45.79 -37.97
CA VAL A 15 19.69 44.48 -37.81
C VAL A 15 20.71 43.43 -37.36
N ALA A 16 21.93 43.45 -37.89
CA ALA A 16 22.99 42.53 -37.46
C ALA A 16 23.37 42.74 -35.98
N ILE A 17 23.51 44.00 -35.55
CA ILE A 17 23.78 44.30 -34.12
C ILE A 17 22.63 43.88 -33.22
N LEU A 18 21.37 44.13 -33.61
CA LEU A 18 20.20 43.70 -32.86
C LEU A 18 20.12 42.17 -32.75
N ALA A 19 20.45 41.46 -33.83
CA ALA A 19 20.49 39.99 -33.83
C ALA A 19 21.55 39.44 -32.85
N LEU A 20 22.73 40.05 -32.80
CA LEU A 20 23.80 39.68 -31.85
C LEU A 20 23.37 39.93 -30.40
N ILE A 21 22.75 41.08 -30.11
CA ILE A 21 22.23 41.40 -28.77
C ILE A 21 21.13 40.39 -28.39
N ALA A 22 20.21 40.09 -29.28
CA ALA A 22 19.14 39.12 -29.06
C ALA A 22 19.69 37.73 -28.71
N LEU A 23 20.74 37.27 -29.40
CA LEU A 23 21.40 35.98 -29.14
C LEU A 23 21.94 35.84 -27.72
N ILE A 24 22.41 36.92 -27.11
CA ILE A 24 22.96 36.93 -25.74
C ILE A 24 21.85 37.11 -24.70
N VAL A 25 20.88 37.97 -24.99
CA VAL A 25 19.85 38.39 -24.02
C VAL A 25 18.73 37.34 -23.90
N PHE A 26 18.32 36.67 -24.98
CA PHE A 26 17.24 35.67 -24.95
C PHE A 26 17.45 34.52 -23.97
N PRO A 27 18.62 33.85 -23.89
CA PRO A 27 18.86 32.79 -22.93
C PRO A 27 18.80 33.28 -21.48
N ALA A 28 19.33 34.50 -21.23
CA ALA A 28 19.32 35.09 -19.89
C ALA A 28 17.91 35.44 -19.41
N ILE A 29 17.05 36.01 -20.27
CA ILE A 29 15.65 36.30 -19.98
C ILE A 29 14.88 35.00 -19.72
N ASN A 30 15.05 33.96 -20.54
CA ASN A 30 14.38 32.68 -20.35
C ASN A 30 14.77 32.01 -19.01
N SER A 31 16.02 32.08 -18.61
CA SER A 31 16.51 31.60 -17.32
C SER A 31 15.86 32.35 -16.15
N LEU A 32 15.80 33.68 -16.26
CA LEU A 32 15.20 34.55 -15.25
C LEU A 32 13.68 34.29 -15.12
N LEU A 33 12.97 34.18 -16.23
CA LEU A 33 11.55 33.87 -16.26
C LEU A 33 11.25 32.48 -15.65
N LYS A 34 12.10 31.48 -15.95
CA LYS A 34 11.96 30.16 -15.34
C LYS A 34 12.15 30.24 -13.83
N SER A 35 13.22 30.87 -13.36
CA SER A 35 13.50 31.04 -11.92
C SER A 35 12.38 31.81 -11.20
N SER A 36 11.82 32.85 -11.82
CA SER A 36 10.69 33.61 -11.29
C SER A 36 9.42 32.73 -11.15
N LYS A 37 9.13 31.91 -12.17
CA LYS A 37 8.00 30.99 -12.15
C LYS A 37 8.17 29.87 -11.10
N ASP A 38 9.38 29.34 -10.95
CA ASP A 38 9.68 28.32 -9.94
C ASP A 38 9.54 28.93 -8.51
N SER A 39 9.99 30.17 -8.28
CA SER A 39 9.79 30.87 -7.00
C SER A 39 8.32 31.16 -6.71
N ALA A 40 7.53 31.50 -7.72
CA ALA A 40 6.08 31.68 -7.60
C ALA A 40 5.38 30.37 -7.22
N TYR A 41 5.82 29.27 -7.81
CA TYR A 41 5.29 27.93 -7.49
C TYR A 41 5.58 27.53 -6.03
N GLU A 42 6.79 27.76 -5.53
CA GLU A 42 7.11 27.51 -4.11
C GLU A 42 6.26 28.39 -3.17
N SER A 43 5.99 29.65 -3.54
CA SER A 43 5.10 30.53 -2.78
C SER A 43 3.66 30.00 -2.76
N GLN A 44 3.17 29.48 -3.88
CA GLN A 44 1.84 28.86 -3.92
C GLN A 44 1.74 27.58 -3.08
N LYS A 45 2.77 26.73 -3.07
CA LYS A 45 2.80 25.58 -2.15
C LYS A 45 2.70 26.00 -0.68
N ALA A 46 3.36 27.09 -0.30
CA ALA A 46 3.26 27.60 1.06
C ALA A 46 1.83 28.09 1.39
N ILE A 47 1.13 28.72 0.43
CA ILE A 47 -0.28 29.13 0.59
C ILE A 47 -1.19 27.90 0.74
N ILE A 48 -0.99 26.85 -0.07
CA ILE A 48 -1.74 25.60 0.01
C ILE A 48 -1.54 24.91 1.37
N ILE A 49 -0.29 24.85 1.87
CA ILE A 49 0.00 24.30 3.21
C ILE A 49 -0.72 25.14 4.31
N LYS A 50 -0.75 26.45 4.16
CA LYS A 50 -1.46 27.32 5.10
C LYS A 50 -2.97 27.04 5.08
N ALA A 51 -3.58 26.92 3.91
CA ALA A 51 -4.98 26.58 3.75
C ALA A 51 -5.32 25.21 4.36
N ALA A 52 -4.44 24.21 4.20
CA ALA A 52 -4.61 22.92 4.84
C ALA A 52 -4.56 23.01 6.37
N LYS A 53 -3.71 23.87 6.93
CA LYS A 53 -3.68 24.13 8.38
C LYS A 53 -5.00 24.74 8.87
N GLU A 54 -5.55 25.72 8.14
CA GLU A 54 -6.85 26.32 8.45
C GLU A 54 -7.98 25.28 8.38
N TYR A 55 -7.99 24.44 7.33
CA TYR A 55 -8.92 23.32 7.21
C TYR A 55 -8.89 22.40 8.45
N TYR A 56 -7.70 21.98 8.91
CA TYR A 56 -7.58 21.08 10.06
C TYR A 56 -7.82 21.76 11.40
N LEU A 57 -7.71 23.08 11.51
CA LEU A 57 -8.13 23.82 12.69
C LEU A 57 -9.66 23.78 12.87
N GLU A 58 -10.41 23.82 11.77
CA GLU A 58 -11.87 23.73 11.78
C GLU A 58 -12.37 22.27 11.81
N ASN A 59 -11.56 21.33 11.30
CA ASN A 59 -11.88 19.91 11.18
C ASN A 59 -10.93 19.03 12.01
N THR A 60 -10.87 19.27 13.31
CA THR A 60 -9.91 18.58 14.21
C THR A 60 -10.09 17.07 14.24
N SER A 61 -11.30 16.55 13.99
CA SER A 61 -11.57 15.10 13.88
C SER A 61 -10.96 14.45 12.66
N ALA A 62 -10.52 15.22 11.67
CA ALA A 62 -9.84 14.74 10.47
C ALA A 62 -8.31 14.69 10.64
N LEU A 63 -7.76 15.23 11.73
CA LEU A 63 -6.34 15.09 12.07
C LEU A 63 -5.97 13.62 12.31
N PRO A 64 -4.71 13.21 12.03
CA PRO A 64 -4.26 11.88 12.38
C PRO A 64 -4.20 11.72 13.90
N ASP A 65 -4.35 10.48 14.37
CA ASP A 65 -4.18 10.16 15.79
C ASP A 65 -2.81 10.63 16.29
N GLN A 66 -2.73 11.00 17.59
CA GLN A 66 -1.48 11.43 18.23
C GLN A 66 -0.54 10.22 18.49
N THR A 67 -0.35 9.39 17.48
CA THR A 67 0.57 8.27 17.47
C THR A 67 1.72 8.62 16.55
N GLU A 68 2.95 8.34 16.95
CA GLU A 68 4.16 8.67 16.17
C GLU A 68 4.08 8.10 14.75
N ASN A 69 4.28 8.96 13.75
CA ASN A 69 4.14 8.71 12.31
C ASN A 69 2.71 8.39 11.80
N ALA A 70 1.67 8.64 12.59
CA ALA A 70 0.31 8.62 12.05
C ALA A 70 0.14 9.74 11.02
N THR A 71 -0.50 9.44 9.89
CA THR A 71 -0.67 10.36 8.77
C THR A 71 -2.12 10.46 8.31
N THR A 72 -2.48 11.63 7.82
CA THR A 72 -3.68 11.88 7.02
C THR A 72 -3.34 12.84 5.89
N SER A 73 -4.25 13.08 4.96
CA SER A 73 -4.04 14.07 3.91
C SER A 73 -5.35 14.76 3.51
N VAL A 74 -5.22 15.96 2.96
CA VAL A 74 -6.31 16.70 2.33
C VAL A 74 -5.90 17.06 0.91
N LYS A 75 -6.77 16.80 -0.06
CA LYS A 75 -6.52 17.12 -1.47
C LYS A 75 -6.67 18.62 -1.72
N ILE A 76 -5.89 19.14 -2.66
CA ILE A 76 -6.01 20.55 -3.10
C ILE A 76 -7.40 20.82 -3.68
N SER A 77 -7.98 19.85 -4.41
CA SER A 77 -9.35 19.92 -4.92
C SER A 77 -10.39 20.12 -3.83
N ASP A 78 -10.20 19.50 -2.66
CA ASP A 78 -11.12 19.61 -1.52
C ASP A 78 -10.97 20.96 -0.81
N LEU A 79 -9.73 21.46 -0.66
CA LEU A 79 -9.47 22.81 -0.15
C LEU A 79 -10.07 23.88 -1.06
N LEU A 80 -9.98 23.71 -2.39
CA LEU A 80 -10.60 24.59 -3.36
C LEU A 80 -12.14 24.52 -3.29
N GLY A 81 -12.71 23.31 -3.30
CA GLY A 81 -14.16 23.11 -3.25
C GLY A 81 -14.82 23.61 -1.97
N GLN A 82 -14.09 23.66 -0.87
CA GLN A 82 -14.56 24.19 0.41
C GLN A 82 -14.17 25.65 0.65
N GLY A 83 -13.48 26.30 -0.28
CA GLY A 83 -13.16 27.72 -0.23
C GLY A 83 -11.95 28.12 0.62
N TYR A 84 -11.12 27.16 1.07
CA TYR A 84 -9.88 27.45 1.81
C TYR A 84 -8.78 28.04 0.93
N ILE A 85 -8.83 27.81 -0.38
CA ILE A 85 -7.95 28.44 -1.39
C ILE A 85 -8.78 28.96 -2.57
N SER A 86 -8.29 30.01 -3.23
CA SER A 86 -8.88 30.52 -4.48
C SER A 86 -8.38 29.73 -5.70
N GLU A 87 -9.14 29.79 -6.81
CA GLU A 87 -8.72 29.17 -8.07
C GLU A 87 -7.33 29.64 -8.53
N ASP A 88 -7.04 30.94 -8.41
CA ASP A 88 -5.75 31.50 -8.79
C ASP A 88 -4.57 30.91 -7.99
N ASN A 89 -4.78 30.62 -6.71
CA ASN A 89 -3.79 30.00 -5.83
C ASN A 89 -3.69 28.48 -6.05
N ALA A 90 -4.62 27.89 -6.79
CA ALA A 90 -4.60 26.49 -7.19
C ALA A 90 -4.02 26.27 -8.61
N LEU A 91 -3.50 27.32 -9.28
CA LEU A 91 -2.87 27.22 -10.60
C LEU A 91 -1.34 27.17 -10.49
N ASP A 92 -0.71 26.28 -11.22
CA ASP A 92 0.76 26.21 -11.36
C ASP A 92 1.26 27.36 -12.28
N PRO A 93 2.01 28.35 -11.76
CA PRO A 93 2.47 29.50 -12.55
C PRO A 93 3.47 29.11 -13.64
N ARG A 94 4.02 27.90 -13.61
CA ARG A 94 4.95 27.37 -14.63
C ARG A 94 4.18 26.91 -15.88
N THR A 95 3.00 26.30 -15.68
CA THR A 95 2.22 25.62 -16.72
C THR A 95 0.85 26.20 -16.97
N ASN A 96 0.37 27.06 -16.08
CA ASN A 96 -0.98 27.63 -16.03
C ASN A 96 -2.10 26.54 -15.98
N LYS A 97 -1.77 25.39 -15.37
CA LYS A 97 -2.71 24.28 -15.15
C LYS A 97 -3.03 24.15 -13.65
N PRO A 98 -4.18 23.57 -13.29
CA PRO A 98 -4.46 23.29 -11.88
C PRO A 98 -3.34 22.48 -11.23
N ILE A 99 -2.96 22.90 -10.02
CA ILE A 99 -2.03 22.12 -9.20
C ILE A 99 -2.81 20.90 -8.69
N VAL A 100 -2.31 19.72 -9.04
CA VAL A 100 -2.85 18.43 -8.58
C VAL A 100 -1.94 17.91 -7.48
N GLY A 101 -2.52 17.55 -6.33
CA GLY A 101 -1.77 17.03 -5.20
C GLY A 101 -2.57 17.12 -3.91
N GLU A 102 -1.87 16.97 -2.81
CA GLU A 102 -2.44 16.99 -1.46
C GLU A 102 -1.45 17.55 -0.44
N VAL A 103 -1.95 17.93 0.71
CA VAL A 103 -1.13 18.23 1.89
C VAL A 103 -1.23 17.03 2.84
N ILE A 104 -0.10 16.42 3.08
CA ILE A 104 0.05 15.31 4.03
C ILE A 104 0.31 15.91 5.40
N VAL A 105 -0.41 15.42 6.40
CA VAL A 105 -0.23 15.79 7.81
C VAL A 105 0.27 14.57 8.57
N THR A 106 1.45 14.70 9.17
CA THR A 106 2.08 13.63 9.94
C THR A 106 2.20 14.08 11.41
N TYR A 107 1.77 13.23 12.36
CA TYR A 107 2.06 13.45 13.76
C TYR A 107 3.46 12.92 14.09
N LYS A 108 4.36 13.81 14.49
CA LYS A 108 5.76 13.46 14.78
C LYS A 108 6.33 14.37 15.83
N SER A 109 7.05 13.78 16.80
CA SER A 109 7.70 14.55 17.88
C SER A 109 6.74 15.49 18.60
N ASN A 110 5.52 15.00 18.92
CA ASN A 110 4.46 15.73 19.63
C ASN A 110 3.91 16.95 18.87
N GLN A 111 3.99 16.96 17.55
CA GLN A 111 3.45 18.03 16.70
C GLN A 111 2.94 17.52 15.36
N TYR A 112 2.04 18.27 14.71
CA TYR A 112 1.58 18.01 13.36
C TYR A 112 2.48 18.70 12.35
N ILE A 113 3.11 17.94 11.46
CA ILE A 113 3.96 18.41 10.36
C ILE A 113 3.12 18.36 9.09
N TYR A 114 3.12 19.45 8.33
CA TYR A 114 2.36 19.60 7.09
C TYR A 114 3.33 19.68 5.91
N GLU A 115 3.18 18.77 4.96
CA GLU A 115 4.05 18.69 3.77
C GLU A 115 3.19 18.65 2.51
N PHE A 116 3.58 19.47 1.53
CA PHE A 116 2.94 19.46 0.21
C PHE A 116 3.49 18.28 -0.62
N SER A 117 2.59 17.56 -1.27
CA SER A 117 2.91 16.48 -2.20
C SER A 117 2.31 16.76 -3.58
N ASP A 118 3.13 16.86 -4.61
CA ASP A 118 2.73 17.06 -6.02
C ASP A 118 1.97 15.84 -6.59
N ALA A 119 2.14 14.68 -6.00
CA ALA A 119 1.36 13.52 -6.32
C ALA A 119 0.19 13.44 -5.34
N GLU A 120 -1.06 13.36 -5.81
CA GLU A 120 -2.07 12.73 -4.99
C GLU A 120 -1.45 11.41 -4.53
N THR A 121 -1.23 11.25 -3.22
CA THR A 121 -0.84 9.94 -2.71
C THR A 121 -1.94 9.01 -3.17
N LYS A 122 -1.64 8.19 -4.16
CA LYS A 122 -2.60 7.21 -4.65
C LYS A 122 -3.00 6.42 -3.43
N SER A 123 -4.24 6.61 -2.97
CA SER A 123 -4.78 5.87 -1.84
C SER A 123 -4.38 4.42 -2.00
N THR A 124 -3.56 3.92 -1.07
CA THR A 124 -3.13 2.53 -1.12
C THR A 124 -4.35 1.64 -0.97
N ILE A 125 -4.27 0.41 -1.46
CA ILE A 125 -5.34 -0.57 -1.24
C ILE A 125 -5.60 -0.72 0.27
N GLY A 126 -4.57 -0.63 1.09
CA GLY A 126 -4.69 -0.65 2.55
C GLY A 126 -5.53 0.50 3.10
N GLN A 127 -5.26 1.75 2.69
CA GLN A 127 -6.06 2.92 3.07
C GLN A 127 -7.52 2.78 2.63
N TRP A 128 -7.74 2.21 1.44
CA TRP A 128 -9.10 1.93 0.97
C TRP A 128 -9.85 1.04 1.98
N PHE A 129 -9.22 -0.02 2.50
CA PHE A 129 -9.84 -0.92 3.48
C PHE A 129 -10.14 -0.22 4.82
N TYR A 130 -9.25 0.62 5.32
CA TYR A 130 -9.48 1.40 6.54
C TYR A 130 -10.59 2.44 6.42
N THR A 131 -10.93 2.84 5.21
CA THR A 131 -11.96 3.85 4.94
C THR A 131 -13.31 3.22 4.53
N ASN A 132 -13.29 2.24 3.64
CA ASN A 132 -14.47 1.76 2.93
C ASN A 132 -14.96 0.37 3.35
N SER A 133 -14.12 -0.45 4.01
CA SER A 133 -14.53 -1.78 4.45
C SER A 133 -15.65 -1.70 5.50
N PRO A 134 -16.68 -2.58 5.45
CA PRO A 134 -17.62 -2.75 6.55
C PRO A 134 -16.91 -3.04 7.88
N ASP A 135 -15.78 -3.75 7.83
CA ASP A 135 -15.00 -4.13 9.01
C ASP A 135 -13.87 -3.11 9.35
N ARG A 136 -13.94 -1.87 8.84
CA ARG A 136 -12.93 -0.84 9.11
C ARG A 136 -12.67 -0.58 10.59
N ALA A 137 -13.70 -0.72 11.44
CA ALA A 137 -13.56 -0.59 12.89
C ALA A 137 -12.71 -1.73 13.48
N VAL A 138 -12.93 -2.97 13.02
CA VAL A 138 -12.13 -4.14 13.41
C VAL A 138 -10.68 -3.97 12.97
N LEU A 139 -10.47 -3.55 11.72
CA LEU A 139 -9.13 -3.30 11.19
C LEU A 139 -8.37 -2.23 12.00
N LYS A 140 -9.03 -1.13 12.35
CA LYS A 140 -8.43 -0.07 13.18
C LYS A 140 -8.09 -0.57 14.59
N ALA A 141 -9.02 -1.29 15.24
CA ALA A 141 -8.83 -1.82 16.58
C ALA A 141 -7.73 -2.88 16.68
N HIS A 142 -7.45 -3.60 15.59
CA HIS A 142 -6.51 -4.73 15.55
C HIS A 142 -5.36 -4.53 14.56
N GLN A 143 -4.93 -3.29 14.34
CA GLN A 143 -3.75 -2.94 13.53
C GLN A 143 -3.75 -3.61 12.14
N GLY A 144 -4.91 -3.60 11.49
CA GLY A 144 -5.10 -4.16 10.16
C GLY A 144 -5.45 -5.64 10.09
N ILE A 145 -5.55 -6.34 11.21
CA ILE A 145 -5.85 -7.78 11.26
C ILE A 145 -7.37 -8.00 11.18
N TYR A 146 -7.82 -8.87 10.27
CA TYR A 146 -9.16 -9.41 10.30
C TYR A 146 -9.27 -10.46 11.39
N LYS A 147 -10.12 -10.21 12.40
CA LYS A 147 -10.20 -10.99 13.62
C LYS A 147 -11.64 -11.35 13.95
N GLY A 148 -11.89 -12.61 14.24
CA GLY A 148 -13.23 -13.11 14.60
C GLY A 148 -13.77 -14.18 13.65
N GLN A 149 -14.92 -14.77 14.00
CA GLN A 149 -15.59 -15.80 13.19
C GLN A 149 -16.28 -15.20 11.97
N THR A 150 -16.97 -14.07 12.17
CA THR A 150 -17.80 -13.43 11.14
C THR A 150 -17.13 -12.13 10.69
N VAL A 151 -16.34 -12.19 9.64
CA VAL A 151 -15.64 -11.05 9.05
C VAL A 151 -15.86 -10.98 7.55
N ASN A 152 -16.00 -9.75 7.02
CA ASN A 152 -16.22 -9.47 5.60
C ASN A 152 -14.86 -9.33 4.89
N ASN A 153 -14.14 -10.43 4.76
CA ASN A 153 -12.80 -10.47 4.22
C ASN A 153 -12.62 -11.41 3.01
N TYR A 154 -13.73 -11.78 2.37
CA TYR A 154 -13.67 -12.53 1.11
C TYR A 154 -13.22 -11.63 -0.04
N ALA A 155 -12.36 -12.15 -0.90
CA ALA A 155 -11.82 -11.43 -2.04
C ALA A 155 -11.70 -12.34 -3.27
N LYS A 156 -11.73 -11.72 -4.47
CA LYS A 156 -11.31 -12.33 -5.73
C LYS A 156 -10.08 -11.61 -6.24
N PHE A 157 -9.02 -12.36 -6.51
CA PHE A 157 -7.78 -11.86 -7.04
C PHE A 157 -7.19 -12.87 -8.01
N SER A 158 -6.73 -12.45 -9.18
CA SER A 158 -6.18 -13.32 -10.22
C SER A 158 -7.11 -14.50 -10.58
N GLY A 159 -8.43 -14.26 -10.64
CA GLY A 159 -9.45 -15.28 -10.96
C GLY A 159 -9.68 -16.33 -9.88
N LYS A 160 -9.10 -16.21 -8.70
CA LYS A 160 -9.21 -17.16 -7.58
C LYS A 160 -9.90 -16.54 -6.37
N ASN A 161 -10.42 -17.38 -5.45
CA ASN A 161 -11.07 -16.94 -4.22
C ASN A 161 -10.07 -16.89 -3.06
N TRP A 162 -10.15 -15.81 -2.29
CA TRP A 162 -9.22 -15.51 -1.19
C TRP A 162 -9.95 -15.04 0.05
N ARG A 163 -9.24 -15.10 1.18
CA ARG A 163 -9.58 -14.35 2.40
C ARG A 163 -8.44 -13.36 2.68
N ILE A 164 -8.80 -12.13 3.02
CA ILE A 164 -7.83 -11.13 3.45
C ILE A 164 -7.45 -11.45 4.90
N LEU A 165 -6.16 -11.63 5.17
CA LEU A 165 -5.64 -11.86 6.52
C LEU A 165 -5.44 -10.55 7.25
N ARG A 166 -4.75 -9.63 6.57
CA ARG A 166 -4.42 -8.31 7.13
C ARG A 166 -4.17 -7.26 6.07
N VAL A 167 -4.35 -6.03 6.50
CA VAL A 167 -3.84 -4.80 5.87
C VAL A 167 -2.56 -4.43 6.58
N ASN A 168 -1.44 -4.44 5.87
CA ASN A 168 -0.13 -4.10 6.45
C ASN A 168 0.03 -2.58 6.58
N SER A 169 0.90 -2.14 7.50
CA SER A 169 1.19 -0.72 7.75
C SER A 169 1.76 0.03 6.54
N ASP A 170 2.40 -0.68 5.61
CA ASP A 170 2.92 -0.13 4.35
C ASP A 170 1.85 0.02 3.26
N GLY A 171 0.59 -0.31 3.57
CA GLY A 171 -0.55 -0.22 2.66
C GLY A 171 -0.72 -1.43 1.73
N THR A 172 0.08 -2.47 1.85
CA THR A 172 -0.10 -3.76 1.16
C THR A 172 -1.15 -4.61 1.88
N ILE A 173 -1.66 -5.67 1.23
CA ILE A 173 -2.59 -6.61 1.86
C ILE A 173 -2.09 -8.04 1.75
N LYS A 174 -2.30 -8.84 2.79
CA LYS A 174 -1.96 -10.27 2.84
C LYS A 174 -3.20 -11.11 2.62
N LEU A 175 -3.16 -12.03 1.66
CA LEU A 175 -4.27 -12.88 1.26
C LEU A 175 -3.92 -14.35 1.43
N VAL A 176 -4.87 -15.18 1.89
CA VAL A 176 -4.81 -16.65 1.85
C VAL A 176 -5.85 -17.18 0.87
N MET A 177 -5.50 -18.16 0.06
CA MET A 177 -6.43 -18.78 -0.87
C MET A 177 -7.53 -19.56 -0.12
N SER A 178 -8.79 -19.25 -0.41
CA SER A 178 -9.94 -19.92 0.22
C SER A 178 -10.12 -21.35 -0.26
N ASP A 179 -9.81 -21.58 -1.54
CA ASP A 179 -9.89 -22.91 -2.14
C ASP A 179 -8.58 -23.66 -1.90
N VAL A 180 -8.65 -24.99 -1.92
CA VAL A 180 -7.44 -25.83 -1.93
C VAL A 180 -6.82 -25.73 -3.32
N TYR A 181 -5.55 -25.35 -3.39
CA TYR A 181 -4.80 -25.37 -4.65
C TYR A 181 -4.51 -26.80 -5.08
N THR A 182 -3.95 -27.58 -4.18
CA THR A 182 -3.62 -29.01 -4.38
C THR A 182 -3.38 -29.67 -3.03
N ASN A 183 -3.23 -30.98 -3.00
CA ASN A 183 -2.65 -31.71 -1.88
C ASN A 183 -1.18 -32.02 -2.17
N SER A 184 -0.33 -31.87 -1.16
CA SER A 184 1.11 -32.14 -1.29
C SER A 184 1.68 -32.59 0.05
N VAL A 185 2.82 -33.26 0.02
CA VAL A 185 3.69 -33.39 1.19
C VAL A 185 4.45 -32.07 1.38
N TRP A 186 4.84 -31.76 2.63
CA TRP A 186 5.68 -30.60 2.87
C TRP A 186 7.10 -30.84 2.34
N ASP A 187 7.68 -31.98 2.66
CA ASP A 187 8.93 -32.45 2.08
C ASP A 187 9.15 -33.95 2.30
N THR A 188 10.03 -34.56 1.50
CA THR A 188 10.38 -35.98 1.62
C THR A 188 11.78 -36.21 2.17
N THR A 189 12.70 -35.26 2.03
CA THR A 189 14.14 -35.50 2.23
C THR A 189 14.78 -34.64 3.32
N ASN A 190 14.53 -33.32 3.32
CA ASN A 190 15.20 -32.40 4.23
C ASN A 190 14.19 -31.45 4.91
N ASN A 191 14.68 -30.58 5.78
CA ASN A 191 13.83 -29.63 6.53
C ASN A 191 14.00 -28.18 6.07
N SER A 192 14.71 -27.91 4.96
CA SER A 192 14.87 -26.59 4.43
C SER A 192 13.68 -26.22 3.53
N PHE A 193 13.04 -25.09 3.78
CA PHE A 193 11.97 -24.58 2.92
C PHE A 193 12.43 -24.38 1.48
N ASP A 194 13.61 -23.83 1.26
CA ASP A 194 14.08 -23.41 -0.07
C ASP A 194 14.22 -24.58 -1.07
N THR A 195 14.50 -25.77 -0.57
CA THR A 195 14.67 -26.99 -1.37
C THR A 195 13.50 -27.97 -1.25
N SER A 196 12.47 -27.63 -0.46
CA SER A 196 11.34 -28.52 -0.16
C SER A 196 10.38 -28.69 -1.33
N THR A 197 9.64 -29.81 -1.28
CA THR A 197 8.54 -30.08 -2.21
C THR A 197 7.45 -29.00 -2.14
N ILE A 198 7.15 -28.49 -0.93
CA ILE A 198 6.14 -27.44 -0.77
C ILE A 198 6.56 -26.14 -1.44
N ASN A 199 7.85 -25.74 -1.37
CA ASN A 199 8.34 -24.55 -2.06
C ASN A 199 8.21 -24.69 -3.59
N SER A 200 8.53 -25.85 -4.14
CA SER A 200 8.34 -26.13 -5.58
C SER A 200 6.87 -26.02 -5.97
N THR A 201 5.95 -26.55 -5.15
CA THR A 201 4.50 -26.45 -5.34
C THR A 201 4.03 -25.00 -5.30
N LEU A 202 4.54 -24.18 -4.36
CA LEU A 202 4.20 -22.76 -4.25
C LEU A 202 4.75 -21.92 -5.41
N LYS A 203 5.95 -22.21 -5.91
CA LYS A 203 6.50 -21.59 -7.12
C LYS A 203 5.67 -21.91 -8.36
N ALA A 204 5.21 -23.14 -8.52
CA ALA A 204 4.31 -23.54 -9.61
C ALA A 204 2.98 -22.76 -9.51
N PHE A 205 2.42 -22.63 -8.31
CA PHE A 205 1.23 -21.80 -8.07
C PHE A 205 1.46 -20.34 -8.48
N TYR A 206 2.56 -19.69 -8.02
CA TYR A 206 2.87 -18.32 -8.39
C TYR A 206 2.92 -18.11 -9.90
N ASN A 207 3.55 -19.04 -10.62
CA ASN A 207 3.65 -18.98 -12.08
C ASN A 207 2.29 -19.09 -12.78
N SER A 208 1.29 -19.72 -12.14
CA SER A 208 -0.08 -19.86 -12.65
C SER A 208 -0.95 -18.61 -12.46
N LEU A 209 -0.52 -17.62 -11.66
CA LEU A 209 -1.28 -16.41 -11.42
C LEU A 209 -1.28 -15.48 -12.64
N SER A 210 -2.45 -15.07 -13.11
CA SER A 210 -2.59 -14.08 -14.18
C SER A 210 -2.13 -12.68 -13.76
N ALA A 211 -2.35 -12.31 -12.49
CA ALA A 211 -1.99 -11.03 -11.91
C ALA A 211 -0.71 -11.10 -11.04
N LYS A 212 0.25 -11.95 -11.40
CA LYS A 212 1.49 -12.13 -10.62
C LYS A 212 2.33 -10.85 -10.46
N SER A 213 2.24 -9.89 -11.38
CA SER A 213 2.90 -8.57 -11.27
C SER A 213 2.35 -7.69 -10.15
N SER A 214 1.18 -8.04 -9.61
CA SER A 214 0.59 -7.40 -8.43
C SER A 214 0.96 -8.09 -7.12
N VAL A 215 1.68 -9.22 -7.17
CA VAL A 215 2.21 -9.92 -5.99
C VAL A 215 3.64 -9.48 -5.75
N ILE A 216 3.94 -9.10 -4.50
CA ILE A 216 5.29 -8.70 -4.10
C ILE A 216 5.95 -9.78 -3.24
N GLU A 217 7.27 -9.80 -3.25
CA GLU A 217 8.03 -10.57 -2.28
C GLU A 217 7.82 -10.03 -0.87
N SER A 218 7.56 -10.93 0.06
CA SER A 218 7.41 -10.60 1.49
C SER A 218 8.08 -11.65 2.35
N TYR A 219 8.30 -11.32 3.63
CA TYR A 219 8.86 -12.26 4.58
C TYR A 219 7.81 -13.20 5.13
N PHE A 220 8.10 -14.48 5.09
CA PHE A 220 7.31 -15.57 5.67
C PHE A 220 8.11 -16.26 6.76
N CYS A 221 7.45 -16.59 7.86
CA CYS A 221 8.04 -17.35 8.95
C CYS A 221 8.05 -18.86 8.58
N THR A 222 9.22 -19.46 8.53
CA THR A 222 9.40 -20.89 8.18
C THR A 222 9.70 -21.78 9.37
N GLY A 223 10.14 -21.22 10.48
CA GLY A 223 10.37 -21.95 11.72
C GLY A 223 9.94 -21.15 12.93
N VAL A 224 9.49 -21.84 13.99
CA VAL A 224 9.12 -21.23 15.25
C VAL A 224 9.82 -21.92 16.41
N ILE A 225 10.26 -21.11 17.38
CA ILE A 225 10.74 -21.58 18.71
C ILE A 225 9.81 -20.92 19.74
N GLY A 226 9.03 -21.74 20.45
CA GLY A 226 7.94 -21.19 21.25
C GLY A 226 6.94 -20.46 20.34
N ASN A 227 6.77 -19.15 20.57
CA ASN A 227 5.85 -18.29 19.81
C ASN A 227 6.57 -17.34 18.84
N GLU A 228 7.89 -17.36 18.82
CA GLU A 228 8.70 -16.45 18.02
C GLU A 228 9.12 -17.09 16.71
N CYS A 229 9.14 -16.27 15.66
CA CYS A 229 9.66 -16.68 14.38
C CYS A 229 11.18 -16.80 14.42
N SER A 230 11.69 -18.02 14.37
CA SER A 230 13.13 -18.34 14.43
C SER A 230 13.79 -18.33 13.06
N GLU A 231 13.02 -18.62 12.01
CA GLU A 231 13.51 -18.65 10.62
C GLU A 231 12.55 -17.90 9.71
N ARG A 232 13.09 -17.12 8.79
CA ARG A 232 12.29 -16.37 7.78
C ARG A 232 12.86 -16.59 6.40
N THR A 233 11.96 -16.66 5.42
CA THR A 233 12.33 -16.64 4.01
C THR A 233 11.61 -15.48 3.32
N LYS A 234 12.23 -14.94 2.27
CA LYS A 234 11.64 -13.90 1.42
C LYS A 234 11.19 -14.55 0.11
N THR A 235 9.90 -14.50 -0.17
CA THR A 235 9.31 -15.15 -1.36
C THR A 235 8.03 -14.44 -1.78
N ASN A 236 7.58 -14.68 -3.01
CA ASN A 236 6.30 -14.16 -3.51
C ASN A 236 5.10 -14.92 -2.96
N VAL A 237 5.26 -16.21 -2.62
CA VAL A 237 4.18 -17.07 -2.14
C VAL A 237 4.66 -17.93 -0.99
N GLY A 238 3.90 -17.91 0.10
CA GLY A 238 4.08 -18.79 1.25
C GLY A 238 2.81 -19.53 1.61
N LEU A 239 2.70 -19.92 2.87
CA LEU A 239 1.51 -20.47 3.50
C LEU A 239 1.17 -19.65 4.74
N LEU A 240 0.03 -19.94 5.39
CA LEU A 240 -0.30 -19.40 6.70
C LEU A 240 0.83 -19.68 7.69
N SER A 241 1.04 -18.78 8.63
CA SER A 241 1.86 -19.03 9.81
C SER A 241 0.98 -19.40 11.01
N THR A 242 1.58 -19.97 12.03
CA THR A 242 0.93 -20.17 13.33
C THR A 242 0.45 -18.84 13.91
N ALA A 243 1.21 -17.77 13.73
CA ALA A 243 0.82 -16.42 14.13
C ALA A 243 -0.42 -15.92 13.40
N ASP A 244 -0.57 -16.17 12.08
CA ASP A 244 -1.78 -15.80 11.34
C ASP A 244 -3.03 -16.47 11.95
N TYR A 245 -2.90 -17.73 12.41
CA TYR A 245 -3.99 -18.47 13.05
C TYR A 245 -4.36 -17.88 14.42
N VAL A 246 -3.38 -17.57 15.24
CA VAL A 246 -3.57 -16.92 16.55
C VAL A 246 -4.18 -15.53 16.39
N ASP A 247 -3.64 -14.72 15.50
CA ASP A 247 -4.09 -13.37 15.22
C ASP A 247 -5.56 -13.30 14.76
N ALA A 248 -6.02 -14.30 14.03
CA ALA A 248 -7.40 -14.36 13.51
C ALA A 248 -8.46 -14.66 14.56
N SER A 249 -8.07 -15.16 15.75
CA SER A 249 -9.00 -15.51 16.82
C SER A 249 -9.35 -14.28 17.68
N ASN A 250 -10.63 -14.09 17.99
CA ASN A 250 -11.09 -13.12 19.01
C ASN A 250 -11.41 -13.76 20.36
N SER A 251 -11.06 -15.04 20.56
CA SER A 251 -11.26 -15.74 21.83
C SER A 251 -10.35 -15.16 22.91
N SER A 252 -10.92 -14.87 24.08
CA SER A 252 -10.15 -14.47 25.26
C SER A 252 -9.26 -15.59 25.81
N ASN A 253 -9.55 -16.85 25.44
CA ASN A 253 -8.80 -18.03 25.84
C ASN A 253 -7.75 -18.44 24.79
N CYS A 254 -7.56 -17.65 23.75
CA CYS A 254 -6.56 -17.92 22.72
C CYS A 254 -5.17 -17.61 23.25
N GLU A 255 -4.38 -18.65 23.38
CA GLU A 255 -2.96 -18.55 23.78
C GLU A 255 -2.06 -18.40 22.54
N THR A 256 -0.88 -17.87 22.75
CA THR A 256 0.12 -17.63 21.69
C THR A 256 0.60 -18.91 21.01
N ASN A 257 0.47 -20.06 21.65
CA ASN A 257 0.77 -21.39 21.09
C ASN A 257 -0.39 -21.98 20.27
N GLY A 258 -1.52 -21.24 20.14
CA GLY A 258 -2.71 -21.65 19.39
C GLY A 258 -3.76 -22.41 20.18
N ILE A 259 -3.53 -22.72 21.46
CA ILE A 259 -4.53 -23.34 22.33
C ILE A 259 -5.70 -22.34 22.53
N GLY A 260 -6.94 -22.83 22.46
CA GLY A 260 -8.13 -22.00 22.63
C GLY A 260 -8.42 -21.02 21.49
N CYS A 261 -7.62 -21.01 20.43
CA CYS A 261 -7.75 -20.08 19.31
C CYS A 261 -8.74 -20.54 18.22
N ASN A 262 -9.37 -21.68 18.36
CA ASN A 262 -10.35 -22.18 17.40
C ASN A 262 -11.73 -21.52 17.55
N THR A 263 -12.03 -20.96 18.70
CA THR A 263 -13.28 -20.19 18.92
C THR A 263 -13.11 -18.79 18.34
N GLY A 264 -14.14 -18.31 17.62
CA GLY A 264 -14.10 -16.98 17.04
C GLY A 264 -12.94 -16.77 16.04
N ASN A 265 -12.69 -17.76 15.19
CA ASN A 265 -11.58 -17.76 14.25
C ASN A 265 -12.04 -18.26 12.89
N TYR A 266 -12.09 -17.37 11.89
CA TYR A 266 -12.51 -17.73 10.53
C TYR A 266 -11.54 -18.67 9.81
N LEU A 267 -10.27 -18.77 10.24
CA LEU A 267 -9.27 -19.67 9.64
C LEU A 267 -9.49 -21.13 9.99
N THR A 268 -10.31 -21.45 10.98
CA THR A 268 -10.67 -22.84 11.33
C THR A 268 -11.29 -23.60 10.16
N ALA A 269 -11.98 -22.88 9.27
CA ALA A 269 -12.56 -23.45 8.04
C ALA A 269 -11.54 -23.69 6.92
N LEU A 270 -10.30 -23.21 7.06
CA LEU A 270 -9.26 -23.31 6.05
C LEU A 270 -8.22 -24.37 6.45
N SER A 271 -8.65 -25.65 6.46
CA SER A 271 -7.72 -26.76 6.75
C SER A 271 -6.54 -26.80 5.77
N GLY A 272 -5.36 -27.15 6.25
CA GLY A 272 -4.16 -27.27 5.44
C GLY A 272 -2.87 -26.96 6.19
N TYR A 273 -1.75 -27.08 5.48
CA TYR A 273 -0.44 -26.75 6.03
C TYR A 273 -0.30 -25.30 6.42
N THR A 274 0.48 -25.08 7.49
CA THR A 274 1.20 -23.82 7.70
C THR A 274 2.62 -23.93 7.13
N LEU A 275 3.33 -22.81 7.10
CA LEU A 275 4.73 -22.80 6.67
C LEU A 275 5.69 -23.20 7.81
N ASN A 276 5.21 -23.16 9.05
CA ASN A 276 6.03 -23.33 10.24
C ASN A 276 6.35 -24.79 10.54
N LYS A 277 7.61 -25.04 10.87
CA LYS A 277 8.09 -26.30 11.43
C LYS A 277 8.41 -26.14 12.93
N THR A 278 8.25 -27.24 13.65
CA THR A 278 8.67 -27.38 15.04
C THR A 278 10.19 -27.64 15.16
N ALA A 279 10.74 -27.53 16.32
CA ALA A 279 12.16 -27.86 16.57
C ALA A 279 12.51 -29.33 16.27
N ASP A 280 11.54 -30.26 16.47
CA ASP A 280 11.69 -31.69 16.14
C ASP A 280 11.38 -32.02 14.66
N GLY A 281 11.18 -31.00 13.81
CA GLY A 281 11.01 -31.14 12.36
C GLY A 281 9.62 -31.56 11.91
N LYS A 282 8.62 -31.57 12.78
CA LYS A 282 7.20 -31.68 12.38
C LYS A 282 6.70 -30.37 11.81
N ILE A 283 5.60 -30.42 11.06
CA ILE A 283 4.99 -29.26 10.43
C ILE A 283 3.66 -28.95 11.11
N TYR A 284 3.44 -27.67 11.42
CA TYR A 284 2.14 -27.22 11.87
C TYR A 284 1.11 -27.23 10.73
N TYR A 285 -0.11 -27.60 11.07
CA TYR A 285 -1.26 -27.54 10.14
C TYR A 285 -2.53 -27.13 10.89
N ILE A 286 -3.49 -26.63 10.15
CA ILE A 286 -4.81 -26.25 10.66
C ILE A 286 -5.80 -27.34 10.27
N ASN A 287 -6.54 -27.85 11.25
CA ASN A 287 -7.72 -28.70 11.07
C ASN A 287 -8.69 -28.39 12.23
N ASN A 288 -9.45 -27.31 12.07
CA ASN A 288 -10.20 -26.64 13.15
C ASN A 288 -9.32 -26.10 14.29
N THR A 289 -8.30 -26.83 14.68
CA THR A 289 -7.28 -26.42 15.66
C THR A 289 -5.91 -26.42 15.00
N LEU A 290 -4.95 -25.80 15.67
CA LEU A 290 -3.55 -25.88 15.28
C LEU A 290 -2.96 -27.19 15.85
N ALA A 291 -2.39 -28.00 14.98
CA ALA A 291 -1.78 -29.28 15.30
C ALA A 291 -0.49 -29.50 14.52
N THR A 292 0.24 -30.58 14.81
CA THR A 292 1.49 -30.94 14.14
C THR A 292 1.40 -32.32 13.47
N THR A 293 2.12 -32.48 12.37
CA THR A 293 2.19 -33.75 11.61
C THR A 293 3.57 -33.95 11.04
N ALA A 294 3.82 -35.17 10.55
CA ALA A 294 5.06 -35.46 9.81
C ALA A 294 5.09 -34.69 8.48
N LYS A 295 6.28 -34.23 8.08
CA LYS A 295 6.46 -33.50 6.81
C LYS A 295 6.10 -34.29 5.55
N THR A 296 6.05 -35.62 5.66
CA THR A 296 5.67 -36.56 4.61
C THR A 296 4.16 -36.82 4.49
N THR A 297 3.36 -36.29 5.42
CA THR A 297 1.89 -36.39 5.34
C THR A 297 1.40 -35.53 4.17
N SER A 298 0.48 -36.03 3.37
CA SER A 298 -0.12 -35.23 2.30
C SER A 298 -1.31 -34.44 2.85
N LEU A 299 -1.25 -33.11 2.80
CA LEU A 299 -2.29 -32.19 3.25
C LEU A 299 -2.61 -31.12 2.21
N SER A 300 -3.72 -30.44 2.41
CA SER A 300 -4.15 -29.33 1.56
C SER A 300 -3.18 -28.16 1.59
N VAL A 301 -2.87 -27.63 0.42
CA VAL A 301 -2.03 -26.45 0.22
C VAL A 301 -2.93 -25.26 -0.11
N ARG A 302 -2.86 -24.23 0.72
CA ARG A 302 -3.55 -22.94 0.54
C ARG A 302 -2.53 -21.81 0.48
N PRO A 303 -2.13 -21.39 -0.73
CA PRO A 303 -1.12 -20.36 -0.89
C PRO A 303 -1.50 -19.04 -0.23
N VAL A 304 -0.49 -18.33 0.27
CA VAL A 304 -0.57 -16.98 0.82
C VAL A 304 0.29 -16.05 -0.01
N VAL A 305 -0.27 -14.91 -0.39
CA VAL A 305 0.42 -13.86 -1.15
C VAL A 305 0.28 -12.50 -0.49
N THR A 306 1.20 -11.58 -0.78
CA THR A 306 1.08 -10.17 -0.45
C THR A 306 0.86 -9.37 -1.73
N VAL A 307 -0.25 -8.63 -1.79
CA VAL A 307 -0.61 -7.79 -2.93
C VAL A 307 -0.08 -6.39 -2.70
N LYS A 308 0.50 -5.80 -3.74
CA LYS A 308 1.11 -4.47 -3.73
C LYS A 308 0.12 -3.38 -3.35
N LYS A 309 0.63 -2.29 -2.79
CA LYS A 309 -0.17 -1.18 -2.25
C LYS A 309 -0.95 -0.37 -3.30
N ASP A 310 -0.52 -0.38 -4.55
CA ASP A 310 -1.15 0.34 -5.67
C ASP A 310 -2.24 -0.47 -6.41
N ALA A 311 -2.51 -1.71 -5.99
CA ALA A 311 -3.66 -2.47 -6.43
C ALA A 311 -4.98 -1.77 -6.04
N LYS A 312 -6.07 -2.06 -6.75
CA LYS A 312 -7.36 -1.41 -6.57
C LYS A 312 -8.43 -2.38 -6.10
N VAL A 313 -9.41 -1.87 -5.36
CA VAL A 313 -10.66 -2.58 -5.08
C VAL A 313 -11.70 -2.06 -6.07
N ASN A 314 -12.10 -2.92 -7.01
CA ASN A 314 -13.00 -2.59 -8.11
C ASN A 314 -14.48 -2.93 -7.82
N GLY A 315 -14.79 -3.38 -6.60
CA GLY A 315 -16.14 -3.70 -6.15
C GLY A 315 -16.18 -4.73 -5.04
N GLY A 316 -17.40 -5.07 -4.62
CA GLY A 316 -17.67 -6.00 -3.53
C GLY A 316 -17.64 -5.35 -2.14
N ASN A 317 -18.15 -6.08 -1.14
CA ASN A 317 -18.20 -5.66 0.26
C ASN A 317 -17.54 -6.66 1.22
N GLY A 318 -16.88 -7.69 0.67
CA GLY A 318 -16.13 -8.69 1.44
C GLY A 318 -16.94 -9.82 2.01
N THR A 319 -18.25 -9.89 1.74
CA THR A 319 -19.07 -11.07 2.08
C THR A 319 -18.77 -12.22 1.10
N SER A 320 -19.16 -13.46 1.45
CA SER A 320 -19.01 -14.61 0.56
C SER A 320 -19.80 -14.46 -0.75
N GLY A 321 -20.98 -13.79 -0.71
CA GLY A 321 -21.81 -13.52 -1.88
C GLY A 321 -21.36 -12.32 -2.70
N SER A 322 -20.56 -11.41 -2.12
CA SER A 322 -20.06 -10.19 -2.76
C SER A 322 -18.60 -9.93 -2.34
N PRO A 323 -17.65 -10.79 -2.73
CA PRO A 323 -16.24 -10.64 -2.37
C PRO A 323 -15.65 -9.38 -2.99
N TYR A 324 -14.64 -8.79 -2.34
CA TYR A 324 -13.87 -7.68 -2.91
C TYR A 324 -13.19 -8.11 -4.22
N ILE A 325 -13.34 -7.33 -5.27
CA ILE A 325 -12.66 -7.57 -6.55
C ILE A 325 -11.36 -6.78 -6.54
N ILE A 326 -10.22 -7.46 -6.48
CA ILE A 326 -8.88 -6.87 -6.38
C ILE A 326 -8.16 -7.04 -7.72
N GLY A 327 -7.62 -5.90 -8.26
CA GLY A 327 -6.92 -5.90 -9.54
C GLY A 327 -6.04 -4.67 -9.77
#